data_d4c80d8f758cacf23fd5496699a341f3
#
_entry.id   d4c80d8f758cacf23fd5496699a341f3
#
_cell.length_a   1.000
_cell.length_b   1.000
_cell.length_c   1.000
_cell.angle_alpha   90.00
_cell.angle_beta   90.00
_cell.angle_gamma   90.00
#
_symmetry.space_group_name_H-M   'P 1'
#
loop_
_entity.id
_entity.type
_entity.pdbx_description
1 polymer ?
#
loop_
_entity_poly.entity_id
_entity_poly.type
_entity_poly.pdbx_seq_one_letter_code
_entity_poly.pdbx_strand_id
1 'polypeptide(L)'
;MFLIPFMSFMSFKKILLLISFLFLTGFLFIFVKHSFALHKSAVKTKRELSILKGKRIVLKSGCIRCHSFVKGKRIDNIATLAGWGNKHLSIKQTEKAIRSCRMDPYCSQILTDKQVKYVAYYLNSLK
;
A
#
# COMPACT_ATOMS: atom_id res chain seq x y z
N MET A 1 50.54 45.94 -17.48
CA MET A 1 51.00 44.99 -16.45
C MET A 1 49.93 43.98 -16.24
N PHE A 2 49.92 42.89 -17.03
CA PHE A 2 48.88 41.87 -17.03
C PHE A 2 49.33 40.72 -16.12
N LEU A 3 48.65 40.55 -15.00
CA LEU A 3 48.79 39.38 -14.13
C LEU A 3 47.94 38.25 -14.72
N ILE A 4 48.56 37.30 -15.38
CA ILE A 4 47.95 36.03 -15.78
C ILE A 4 47.94 35.14 -14.53
N PRO A 5 46.75 34.71 -14.01
CA PRO A 5 46.72 33.81 -12.89
C PRO A 5 47.27 32.44 -13.32
N PHE A 6 48.18 31.97 -12.54
CA PHE A 6 48.87 30.69 -12.58
C PHE A 6 47.81 29.57 -12.50
N MET A 7 47.24 29.16 -13.64
CA MET A 7 46.44 27.94 -13.71
C MET A 7 47.40 26.75 -13.53
N SER A 8 47.45 26.29 -12.28
CA SER A 8 48.17 25.07 -11.89
C SER A 8 47.77 23.94 -12.87
N PHE A 9 48.78 23.40 -13.54
CA PHE A 9 48.70 22.29 -14.49
C PHE A 9 48.26 21.02 -13.73
N MET A 10 46.97 20.94 -13.42
CA MET A 10 46.38 19.72 -12.90
C MET A 10 46.54 18.64 -13.97
N SER A 11 47.34 17.63 -13.68
CA SER A 11 47.63 16.52 -14.58
C SER A 11 46.34 16.02 -15.20
N PHE A 12 46.27 15.97 -16.53
CA PHE A 12 45.09 15.52 -17.31
C PHE A 12 44.48 14.20 -16.79
N LYS A 13 45.32 13.34 -16.21
CA LYS A 13 44.92 12.10 -15.53
C LYS A 13 44.02 12.34 -14.30
N LYS A 14 44.25 13.39 -13.51
CA LYS A 14 43.43 13.73 -12.33
C LYS A 14 42.07 14.28 -12.74
N ILE A 15 41.99 15.04 -13.81
CA ILE A 15 40.73 15.56 -14.35
C ILE A 15 39.86 14.38 -14.88
N LEU A 16 40.50 13.45 -15.61
CA LEU A 16 39.79 12.27 -16.14
C LEU A 16 39.24 11.36 -15.03
N LEU A 17 39.99 11.18 -13.95
CA LEU A 17 39.52 10.43 -12.76
C LEU A 17 38.36 11.12 -12.06
N LEU A 18 38.36 12.45 -11.93
CA LEU A 18 37.25 13.19 -11.32
C LEU A 18 35.97 13.08 -12.16
N ILE A 19 36.08 13.18 -13.48
CA ILE A 19 34.94 13.03 -14.40
C ILE A 19 34.38 11.61 -14.30
N SER A 20 35.23 10.58 -14.30
CA SER A 20 34.82 9.18 -14.16
C SER A 20 34.12 8.94 -12.83
N PHE A 21 34.60 9.51 -11.73
CA PHE A 21 33.99 9.39 -10.41
C PHE A 21 32.61 10.07 -10.34
N LEU A 22 32.46 11.25 -10.96
CA LEU A 22 31.19 11.97 -11.06
C LEU A 22 30.16 11.18 -11.90
N PHE A 23 30.57 10.57 -13.01
CA PHE A 23 29.69 9.71 -13.80
C PHE A 23 29.24 8.46 -13.04
N LEU A 24 30.14 7.82 -12.30
CA LEU A 24 29.86 6.63 -11.53
C LEU A 24 28.87 6.91 -10.40
N THR A 25 29.05 8.02 -9.66
CA THR A 25 28.13 8.43 -8.59
C THR A 25 26.78 8.85 -9.12
N GLY A 26 26.74 9.60 -10.22
CA GLY A 26 25.48 9.98 -10.88
C GLY A 26 24.67 8.76 -11.35
N PHE A 27 25.34 7.78 -11.94
CA PHE A 27 24.72 6.53 -12.39
C PHE A 27 24.12 5.72 -11.23
N LEU A 28 24.85 5.58 -10.12
CA LEU A 28 24.37 4.92 -8.89
C LEU A 28 23.11 5.60 -8.33
N PHE A 29 23.08 6.93 -8.30
CA PHE A 29 21.91 7.68 -7.82
C PHE A 29 20.66 7.44 -8.68
N ILE A 30 20.80 7.33 -10.00
CA ILE A 30 19.67 7.05 -10.91
C ILE A 30 19.13 5.65 -10.68
N PHE A 31 19.99 4.64 -10.51
CA PHE A 31 19.57 3.25 -10.26
C PHE A 31 18.83 3.10 -8.93
N VAL A 32 19.30 3.72 -7.86
CA VAL A 32 18.64 3.66 -6.54
C VAL A 32 17.24 4.29 -6.60
N LYS A 33 17.08 5.44 -7.22
CA LYS A 33 15.76 6.07 -7.38
C LYS A 33 14.80 5.23 -8.22
N HIS A 34 15.29 4.61 -9.29
CA HIS A 34 14.45 3.80 -10.17
C HIS A 34 13.96 2.52 -9.50
N SER A 35 14.83 1.84 -8.77
CA SER A 35 14.47 0.64 -7.99
C SER A 35 13.43 0.94 -6.91
N PHE A 36 13.55 2.07 -6.22
CA PHE A 36 12.59 2.47 -5.19
C PHE A 36 11.20 2.81 -5.76
N ALA A 37 11.14 3.46 -6.92
CA ALA A 37 9.89 3.79 -7.59
C ALA A 37 9.13 2.54 -8.06
N LEU A 38 9.83 1.56 -8.63
CA LEU A 38 9.25 0.28 -9.06
C LEU A 38 8.69 -0.51 -7.87
N HIS A 39 9.40 -0.56 -6.74
CA HIS A 39 8.92 -1.25 -5.55
C HIS A 39 7.64 -0.63 -5.00
N LYS A 40 7.55 0.70 -4.92
CA LYS A 40 6.36 1.41 -4.46
C LYS A 40 5.14 1.16 -5.37
N SER A 41 5.32 1.12 -6.68
CA SER A 41 4.26 0.82 -7.65
C SER A 41 3.73 -0.61 -7.48
N ALA A 42 4.60 -1.60 -7.36
CA ALA A 42 4.22 -3.00 -7.17
C ALA A 42 3.43 -3.23 -5.88
N VAL A 43 3.80 -2.58 -4.78
CA VAL A 43 3.09 -2.66 -3.49
C VAL A 43 1.70 -2.05 -3.60
N LYS A 44 1.55 -0.91 -4.26
CA LYS A 44 0.25 -0.26 -4.49
C LYS A 44 -0.69 -1.18 -5.28
N THR A 45 -0.23 -1.75 -6.38
CA THR A 45 -1.01 -2.66 -7.22
C THR A 45 -1.47 -3.91 -6.45
N LYS A 46 -0.60 -4.50 -5.62
CA LYS A 46 -0.94 -5.66 -4.79
C LYS A 46 -2.03 -5.35 -3.76
N ARG A 47 -1.99 -4.16 -3.16
CA ARG A 47 -3.03 -3.71 -2.23
C ARG A 47 -4.37 -3.51 -2.93
N GLU A 48 -4.39 -2.85 -4.07
CA GLU A 48 -5.60 -2.63 -4.87
C GLU A 48 -6.25 -3.95 -5.29
N LEU A 49 -5.44 -4.90 -5.74
CA LEU A 49 -5.93 -6.24 -6.07
C LEU A 49 -6.53 -6.95 -4.85
N SER A 50 -5.95 -6.79 -3.67
CA SER A 50 -6.48 -7.36 -2.42
C SER A 50 -7.83 -6.74 -2.05
N ILE A 51 -8.00 -5.43 -2.23
CA ILE A 51 -9.27 -4.71 -2.02
C ILE A 51 -10.36 -5.23 -2.97
N LEU A 52 -10.05 -5.38 -4.26
CA LEU A 52 -10.99 -5.90 -5.25
C LEU A 52 -11.43 -7.34 -4.93
N LYS A 53 -10.50 -8.20 -4.51
CA LYS A 53 -10.80 -9.56 -4.06
C LYS A 53 -11.70 -9.54 -2.81
N GLY A 54 -11.41 -8.68 -1.85
CA GLY A 54 -12.21 -8.50 -0.64
C GLY A 54 -13.65 -8.07 -0.95
N LYS A 55 -13.81 -7.06 -1.82
CA LYS A 55 -15.13 -6.63 -2.30
C LYS A 55 -15.93 -7.79 -2.90
N ARG A 56 -15.30 -8.59 -3.76
CA ARG A 56 -15.95 -9.76 -4.39
C ARG A 56 -16.38 -10.81 -3.36
N ILE A 57 -15.55 -11.05 -2.34
CA ILE A 57 -15.87 -12.01 -1.26
C ILE A 57 -17.06 -11.51 -0.45
N VAL A 58 -17.07 -10.24 -0.03
CA VAL A 58 -18.20 -9.62 0.70
C VAL A 58 -19.52 -9.80 -0.03
N LEU A 59 -19.54 -9.60 -1.34
CA LEU A 59 -20.74 -9.79 -2.15
C LEU A 59 -21.16 -11.25 -2.22
N LYS A 60 -20.22 -12.18 -2.42
CA LYS A 60 -20.52 -13.61 -2.59
C LYS A 60 -20.88 -14.31 -1.27
N SER A 61 -20.25 -13.91 -0.16
CA SER A 61 -20.47 -14.52 1.17
C SER A 61 -21.69 -13.97 1.90
N GLY A 62 -22.50 -13.15 1.26
CA GLY A 62 -23.76 -12.68 1.83
C GLY A 62 -23.64 -11.60 2.91
N CYS A 63 -22.47 -11.00 3.13
CA CYS A 63 -22.30 -9.93 4.13
C CYS A 63 -23.27 -8.76 3.91
N ILE A 64 -23.62 -8.50 2.64
CA ILE A 64 -24.57 -7.44 2.25
C ILE A 64 -26.03 -7.71 2.66
N ARG A 65 -26.37 -8.93 3.05
CA ARG A 65 -27.72 -9.26 3.51
C ARG A 65 -28.03 -8.62 4.86
N CYS A 66 -27.03 -8.50 5.71
CA CYS A 66 -27.15 -7.97 7.06
C CYS A 66 -26.47 -6.60 7.23
N HIS A 67 -25.38 -6.36 6.52
CA HIS A 67 -24.63 -5.12 6.65
C HIS A 67 -24.84 -4.18 5.47
N SER A 68 -25.24 -2.94 5.76
CA SER A 68 -25.24 -1.87 4.78
C SER A 68 -23.80 -1.37 4.54
N PHE A 69 -23.48 -1.06 3.31
CA PHE A 69 -22.26 -0.39 2.89
C PHE A 69 -22.50 1.07 2.44
N VAL A 70 -23.74 1.55 2.69
CA VAL A 70 -24.15 2.93 2.41
C VAL A 70 -24.17 3.71 3.72
N LYS A 71 -23.56 4.89 3.72
CA LYS A 71 -23.50 5.76 4.90
C LYS A 71 -24.91 6.14 5.36
N GLY A 72 -25.17 6.02 6.66
CA GLY A 72 -26.46 6.36 7.26
C GLY A 72 -27.55 5.31 7.08
N LYS A 73 -27.38 4.28 6.24
CA LYS A 73 -28.35 3.22 6.04
C LYS A 73 -28.04 2.04 6.97
N ARG A 74 -29.05 1.56 7.70
CA ARG A 74 -29.00 0.34 8.52
C ARG A 74 -29.93 -0.71 7.93
N ILE A 75 -29.65 -1.97 8.18
CA ILE A 75 -30.52 -3.11 7.86
C ILE A 75 -30.80 -3.80 9.20
N ASP A 76 -32.06 -3.91 9.59
CA ASP A 76 -32.52 -4.58 10.82
C ASP A 76 -31.70 -4.18 12.07
N ASN A 77 -31.46 -2.89 12.26
CA ASN A 77 -30.66 -2.33 13.36
C ASN A 77 -29.18 -2.77 13.38
N ILE A 78 -28.72 -3.50 12.38
CA ILE A 78 -27.32 -3.88 12.26
C ILE A 78 -26.48 -2.69 11.78
N ALA A 79 -25.35 -2.50 12.43
CA ALA A 79 -24.47 -1.38 12.11
C ALA A 79 -23.95 -1.44 10.66
N THR A 80 -23.95 -0.28 10.02
CA THR A 80 -23.34 -0.14 8.69
C THR A 80 -21.83 -0.36 8.75
N LEU A 81 -21.27 -0.97 7.71
CA LEU A 81 -19.82 -1.07 7.48
C LEU A 81 -19.27 0.10 6.64
N ALA A 82 -20.15 0.99 6.15
CA ALA A 82 -19.69 2.23 5.52
C ALA A 82 -18.85 3.05 6.51
N GLY A 83 -17.71 3.56 6.04
CA GLY A 83 -16.80 4.31 6.90
C GLY A 83 -15.97 3.47 7.88
N TRP A 84 -15.95 2.12 7.73
CA TRP A 84 -15.13 1.26 8.57
C TRP A 84 -13.65 1.68 8.58
N GLY A 85 -13.11 2.08 7.42
CA GLY A 85 -11.73 2.55 7.29
C GLY A 85 -11.40 3.80 8.11
N ASN A 86 -12.41 4.60 8.50
CA ASN A 86 -12.20 5.77 9.36
C ASN A 86 -11.85 5.38 10.82
N LYS A 87 -12.02 4.10 11.20
CA LYS A 87 -11.58 3.60 12.51
C LYS A 87 -10.07 3.42 12.61
N HIS A 88 -9.33 3.58 11.51
CA HIS A 88 -7.86 3.46 11.44
C HIS A 88 -7.30 2.15 12.03
N LEU A 89 -8.08 1.07 11.96
CA LEU A 89 -7.65 -0.24 12.45
C LEU A 89 -6.61 -0.86 11.52
N SER A 90 -5.64 -1.57 12.09
CA SER A 90 -4.73 -2.40 11.33
C SER A 90 -5.47 -3.57 10.66
N ILE A 91 -4.87 -4.17 9.64
CA ILE A 91 -5.45 -5.35 8.98
C ILE A 91 -5.71 -6.46 9.99
N LYS A 92 -4.76 -6.75 10.90
CA LYS A 92 -4.94 -7.79 11.94
C LYS A 92 -6.10 -7.49 12.91
N GLN A 93 -6.28 -6.24 13.30
CA GLN A 93 -7.41 -5.85 14.16
C GLN A 93 -8.74 -6.01 13.44
N THR A 94 -8.80 -5.66 12.15
CA THR A 94 -10.00 -5.87 11.33
C THR A 94 -10.27 -7.38 11.09
N GLU A 95 -9.23 -8.19 10.85
CA GLU A 95 -9.36 -9.65 10.78
C GLU A 95 -9.95 -10.23 12.07
N LYS A 96 -9.43 -9.80 13.23
CA LYS A 96 -9.99 -10.20 14.54
C LYS A 96 -11.45 -9.79 14.70
N ALA A 97 -11.80 -8.56 14.30
CA ALA A 97 -13.18 -8.07 14.35
C ALA A 97 -14.13 -8.88 13.44
N ILE A 98 -13.68 -9.31 12.27
CA ILE A 98 -14.43 -10.19 11.38
C ILE A 98 -14.66 -11.56 12.03
N ARG A 99 -13.62 -12.14 12.65
CA ARG A 99 -13.71 -13.46 13.32
C ARG A 99 -14.56 -13.44 14.59
N SER A 100 -14.60 -12.32 15.30
CA SER A 100 -15.39 -12.13 16.54
C SER A 100 -16.80 -11.61 16.28
N CYS A 101 -17.31 -11.71 15.04
CA CYS A 101 -18.65 -11.25 14.75
C CYS A 101 -19.67 -12.09 15.54
N ARG A 102 -20.67 -11.41 16.12
CA ARG A 102 -21.68 -12.04 17.01
C ARG A 102 -22.63 -13.00 16.29
N MET A 103 -22.53 -13.14 14.98
CA MET A 103 -23.37 -14.04 14.17
C MET A 103 -22.65 -15.38 13.92
N ASP A 104 -21.93 -15.86 14.93
CA ASP A 104 -21.34 -17.20 14.90
C ASP A 104 -22.43 -18.27 14.74
N PRO A 105 -22.27 -19.29 13.89
CA PRO A 105 -21.03 -19.72 13.24
C PRO A 105 -20.74 -19.07 11.88
N TYR A 106 -21.62 -18.20 11.39
CA TYR A 106 -21.57 -17.67 10.02
C TYR A 106 -20.27 -16.94 9.68
N CYS A 107 -19.75 -16.12 10.58
CA CYS A 107 -18.59 -15.29 10.27
C CYS A 107 -17.25 -16.04 10.46
N SER A 108 -17.21 -17.00 11.38
CA SER A 108 -15.96 -17.69 11.73
C SER A 108 -15.64 -18.88 10.82
N GLN A 109 -16.69 -19.53 10.26
CA GLN A 109 -16.52 -20.81 9.55
C GLN A 109 -16.59 -20.70 8.02
N ILE A 110 -17.26 -19.69 7.49
CA ILE A 110 -17.48 -19.57 6.03
C ILE A 110 -16.24 -19.06 5.27
N LEU A 111 -15.40 -18.25 5.93
CA LEU A 111 -14.26 -17.61 5.29
C LEU A 111 -12.94 -18.26 5.72
N THR A 112 -12.12 -18.63 4.75
CA THR A 112 -10.72 -19.00 5.00
C THR A 112 -9.92 -17.79 5.50
N ASP A 113 -8.79 -18.01 6.17
CA ASP A 113 -7.93 -16.92 6.67
C ASP A 113 -7.49 -15.95 5.56
N LYS A 114 -7.19 -16.49 4.39
CA LYS A 114 -6.85 -15.70 3.21
C LYS A 114 -8.01 -14.80 2.77
N GLN A 115 -9.24 -15.31 2.82
CA GLN A 115 -10.43 -14.54 2.48
C GLN A 115 -10.73 -13.46 3.51
N VAL A 116 -10.63 -13.77 4.81
CA VAL A 116 -10.75 -12.79 5.89
C VAL A 116 -9.78 -11.64 5.71
N LYS A 117 -8.52 -11.94 5.37
CA LYS A 117 -7.51 -10.92 5.07
C LYS A 117 -7.90 -10.02 3.91
N TYR A 118 -8.43 -10.57 2.82
CA TYR A 118 -8.91 -9.77 1.69
C TYR A 118 -10.11 -8.89 2.08
N VAL A 119 -11.05 -9.43 2.85
CA VAL A 119 -12.20 -8.66 3.39
C VAL A 119 -11.70 -7.53 4.28
N ALA A 120 -10.71 -7.76 5.15
CA ALA A 120 -10.11 -6.72 5.97
C ALA A 120 -9.49 -5.58 5.14
N TYR A 121 -8.79 -5.88 4.05
CA TYR A 121 -8.30 -4.86 3.11
C TYR A 121 -9.44 -4.04 2.52
N TYR A 122 -10.53 -4.69 2.13
CA TYR A 122 -11.68 -4.00 1.57
C TYR A 122 -12.36 -3.11 2.61
N LEU A 123 -12.68 -3.62 3.81
CA LEU A 123 -13.31 -2.84 4.87
C LEU A 123 -12.46 -1.60 5.26
N ASN A 124 -11.15 -1.76 5.38
CA ASN A 124 -10.25 -0.66 5.68
C ASN A 124 -10.13 0.37 4.52
N SER A 125 -10.63 0.07 3.34
CA SER A 125 -10.70 1.01 2.22
C SER A 125 -12.00 1.84 2.20
N LEU A 126 -13.01 1.47 2.99
CA LEU A 126 -14.29 2.18 3.07
C LEU A 126 -14.16 3.42 3.95
N LYS A 127 -14.32 4.60 3.36
CA LYS A 127 -14.25 5.91 4.02
C LYS A 127 -15.62 6.56 4.11
#